data_fcc309757a99d01a3a952342c70608f6
#
_entry.id   fcc309757a99d01a3a952342c70608f6
#
_cell.length_a   1.000
_cell.length_b   1.000
_cell.length_c   1.000
_cell.angle_alpha   90.00
_cell.angle_beta   90.00
_cell.angle_gamma   90.00
#
_symmetry.space_group_name_H-M   'P 1'
#
loop_
_entity.id
_entity.type
_entity.pdbx_description
1 polymer ?
#
loop_
_entity_poly.entity_id
_entity_poly.type
_entity_poly.pdbx_seq_one_letter_code
_entity_poly.pdbx_strand_id
1 'polypeptide(L)' 'LVICPWDKTCAWVFADLYWNDKPYDVCPRMTLKKQIKESAKSDLKFFVGIEPEFFLMKWE' A
#
# COMPACT_ATOMS: atom_id res chain seq x y z
N LEU A 1 -0.26 -0.56 -14.75
CA LEU A 1 0.70 -1.62 -14.90
C LEU A 1 2.09 -1.03 -15.16
N VAL A 2 3.05 -1.36 -14.34
CA VAL A 2 4.42 -0.84 -14.42
C VAL A 2 5.39 -2.01 -14.59
N ILE A 3 6.20 -1.97 -15.66
CA ILE A 3 7.25 -2.97 -15.88
C ILE A 3 8.41 -2.64 -14.94
N CYS A 4 8.92 -3.65 -14.21
CA CYS A 4 10.04 -3.46 -13.31
C CYS A 4 11.30 -3.08 -14.07
N PRO A 5 12.00 -1.99 -13.70
CA PRO A 5 13.19 -1.56 -14.42
C PRO A 5 14.36 -2.55 -14.28
N TRP A 6 14.39 -3.34 -13.21
CA TRP A 6 15.44 -4.34 -12.95
C TRP A 6 15.13 -5.71 -13.54
N ASP A 7 13.91 -5.98 -13.96
CA ASP A 7 13.50 -7.25 -14.57
C ASP A 7 12.32 -7.04 -15.51
N LYS A 8 12.61 -7.05 -16.80
CA LYS A 8 11.62 -6.77 -17.85
C LYS A 8 10.59 -7.90 -18.01
N THR A 9 10.79 -9.05 -17.35
CA THR A 9 9.81 -10.13 -17.36
C THR A 9 8.77 -9.97 -16.26
N CYS A 10 8.95 -8.99 -15.36
CA CYS A 10 8.07 -8.72 -14.24
C CYS A 10 7.38 -7.38 -14.39
N ALA A 11 6.13 -7.34 -13.97
CA ALA A 11 5.36 -6.10 -13.89
C ALA A 11 4.59 -6.09 -12.57
N TRP A 12 4.23 -4.90 -12.11
CA TRP A 12 3.43 -4.75 -10.91
C TRP A 12 2.30 -3.75 -11.12
N VAL A 13 1.30 -3.87 -10.28
CA VAL A 13 0.11 -3.02 -10.30
C VAL A 13 -0.47 -2.94 -8.90
N PHE A 14 -1.00 -1.77 -8.54
CA PHE A 14 -1.82 -1.66 -7.34
C PHE A 14 -3.20 -2.21 -7.63
N ALA A 15 -3.73 -3.03 -6.72
CA ALA A 15 -5.02 -3.65 -6.90
C ALA A 15 -5.81 -3.66 -5.59
N ASP A 16 -7.11 -3.53 -5.71
CA ASP A 16 -8.03 -3.70 -4.59
C ASP A 16 -8.44 -5.17 -4.52
N LEU A 17 -8.52 -5.72 -3.32
CA LEU A 17 -8.91 -7.11 -3.09
C LEU A 17 -10.34 -7.22 -2.63
N TYR A 18 -11.04 -8.19 -3.19
CA TYR A 18 -12.42 -8.51 -2.85
C TYR A 18 -12.52 -9.99 -2.50
N TRP A 19 -13.40 -10.31 -1.58
CA TRP A 19 -13.74 -11.66 -1.19
C TRP A 19 -15.25 -11.78 -1.12
N ASN A 20 -15.83 -12.75 -1.84
CA ASN A 20 -17.28 -12.91 -1.93
C ASN A 20 -17.99 -11.58 -2.31
N ASP A 21 -17.48 -10.90 -3.33
CA ASP A 21 -18.01 -9.64 -3.87
C ASP A 21 -18.01 -8.47 -2.87
N LYS A 22 -17.23 -8.58 -1.79
CA LYS A 22 -17.04 -7.52 -0.79
C LYS A 22 -15.58 -7.15 -0.66
N PRO A 23 -15.27 -5.89 -0.29
CA PRO A 23 -13.89 -5.53 0.03
C PRO A 23 -13.30 -6.47 1.08
N TYR A 24 -12.08 -6.94 0.84
CA TYR A 24 -11.40 -7.85 1.75
C TYR A 24 -10.76 -7.06 2.90
N ASP A 25 -11.40 -7.07 4.06
CA ASP A 25 -11.05 -6.20 5.19
C ASP A 25 -9.67 -6.44 5.79
N VAL A 26 -9.10 -7.63 5.60
CA VAL A 26 -7.76 -7.93 6.12
C VAL A 26 -6.64 -7.48 5.17
N CYS A 27 -6.99 -6.99 3.99
CA CYS A 27 -6.01 -6.41 3.07
C CYS A 27 -5.54 -5.04 3.57
N PRO A 28 -4.22 -4.80 3.74
CA PRO A 28 -3.72 -3.51 4.23
C PRO A 28 -4.17 -2.31 3.40
N ARG A 29 -4.22 -2.46 2.08
CA ARG A 29 -4.69 -1.41 1.18
C ARG A 29 -6.16 -1.06 1.42
N MET A 30 -7.00 -2.06 1.61
CA MET A 30 -8.43 -1.85 1.88
C MET A 30 -8.64 -1.24 3.27
N THR A 31 -7.83 -1.61 4.25
CA THR A 31 -7.83 -1.01 5.59
C THR A 31 -7.50 0.49 5.50
N LEU A 32 -6.47 0.85 4.75
CA LEU A 32 -6.10 2.25 4.56
C LEU A 32 -7.22 3.05 3.86
N LYS A 33 -7.81 2.50 2.82
CA LYS A 33 -8.95 3.14 2.13
C LYS A 33 -10.11 3.40 3.07
N LYS A 34 -10.42 2.45 3.94
CA LYS A 34 -11.47 2.58 4.95
C LYS A 34 -11.16 3.74 5.91
N GLN A 35 -9.93 3.85 6.38
CA GLN A 35 -9.52 4.93 7.29
C GLN A 35 -9.56 6.31 6.60
N ILE A 36 -9.15 6.40 5.36
CA ILE A 36 -9.25 7.64 4.58
C ILE A 36 -10.71 8.08 4.48
N LYS A 37 -11.59 7.15 4.19
CA LYS A 37 -13.04 7.43 4.10
C LYS A 37 -13.63 7.90 5.43
N GLU A 38 -13.24 7.25 6.54
CA GLU A 38 -13.69 7.64 7.88
C GLU A 38 -13.15 9.03 8.27
N SER A 39 -11.89 9.31 7.96
CA SER A 39 -11.27 10.61 8.24
C SER A 39 -11.95 11.76 7.49
N ALA A 40 -12.39 11.51 6.27
CA ALA A 40 -13.10 12.52 5.46
C ALA A 40 -14.41 12.97 6.11
N LYS A 41 -15.06 12.13 6.90
CA LYS A 41 -16.28 12.48 7.65
C LYS A 41 -16.00 13.55 8.72
N SER A 42 -14.77 13.68 9.18
CA SER A 42 -14.33 14.69 10.16
C SER A 42 -13.54 15.83 9.51
N ASP A 43 -13.66 15.99 8.20
CA ASP A 43 -12.90 16.98 7.41
C ASP A 43 -11.38 16.89 7.57
N LEU A 44 -10.88 15.68 7.83
CA LEU A 44 -9.45 15.43 7.97
C LEU A 44 -8.87 14.87 6.66
N LYS A 45 -7.73 15.39 6.29
CA LYS A 45 -6.96 14.92 5.14
C LYS A 45 -5.51 14.71 5.57
N PHE A 46 -4.99 13.53 5.29
CA PHE A 46 -3.64 13.16 5.68
C PHE A 46 -2.68 13.26 4.51
N PHE A 47 -1.51 13.83 4.79
CA PHE A 47 -0.37 13.83 3.88
C PHE A 47 0.76 13.07 4.57
N VAL A 48 1.30 12.06 3.89
CA VAL A 48 2.25 11.13 4.50
C VAL A 48 3.49 11.02 3.61
N GLY A 49 4.67 11.07 4.23
CA GLY A 49 5.92 10.69 3.60
C GLY A 49 6.45 9.42 4.26
N ILE A 50 7.03 8.52 3.48
CA ILE A 50 7.60 7.28 3.98
C ILE A 50 9.11 7.42 3.96
N GLU A 51 9.75 7.27 5.13
CA GLU A 51 11.19 7.43 5.32
C GLU A 51 11.80 6.15 5.90
N PRO A 52 12.09 5.14 5.04
CA PRO A 52 12.71 3.92 5.52
C PRO A 52 14.13 4.18 6.04
N GLU A 53 14.48 3.58 7.17
CA GLU A 53 15.82 3.65 7.73
C GLU A 53 16.34 2.24 8.01
N PHE A 54 17.61 2.02 7.77
CA PHE A 54 18.23 0.73 8.04
C PHE A 54 19.73 0.89 8.30
N PHE A 55 20.29 -0.08 9.00
CA PHE A 55 21.74 -0.21 9.16
C PHE A 55 22.25 -1.30 8.21
N LEU A 56 23.30 -0.98 7.48
CA LEU A 56 24.01 -1.97 6.69
C LEU A 56 25.16 -2.53 7.53
N MET A 57 25.09 -3.80 7.86
CA MET A 57 26.07 -4.45 8.74
C MET A 57 26.76 -5.58 8.01
N LYS A 58 28.03 -5.73 8.32
CA LYS A 58 28.81 -6.86 7.83
C LYS A 58 28.77 -7.97 8.87
N TRP A 59 28.41 -9.15 8.47
CA TRP A 59 28.44 -10.33 9.35
C TRP A 59 29.84 -10.86 9.47
N GLU A 60 30.30 -11.08 10.68
CA GLU A 60 31.63 -11.63 10.98
C GLU A 60 31.51 -12.98 11.68
#